data_67cd9380e21bc9b546bef5d3ff7dd6a9
#
_entry.id   67cd9380e21bc9b546bef5d3ff7dd6a9
#
_cell.length_a   1.000
_cell.length_b   1.000
_cell.length_c   1.000
_cell.angle_alpha   90.00
_cell.angle_beta   90.00
_cell.angle_gamma   90.00
#
_symmetry.space_group_name_H-M   'P 1'
#
loop_
_entity.id
_entity.type
_entity.pdbx_description
1 polymer ?
#
loop_
_entity_poly.entity_id
_entity_poly.type
_entity_poly.pdbx_seq_one_letter_code
_entity_poly.pdbx_strand_id
1 'polypeptide(L)'
;DPQTLSSLPARQLRTGLAEVVKAAALDGGELLDLLTGGMEPLLAGVDTGVAGVWERVLELSIGYKARVVEADERETGGLRMVLNLGHTVGHALETMTGYRTYTHGEAVAMGMVVALRLSRLYTGLPVEQEEKVVTLLQAAGLPLVPACWEPETDWDRLAALLLRDKKVRAGEVNFVLLRELGAPLVQPLPLEAVKQVLHELWPATASPERRG
;
A
#
# COMPACT_ATOMS: atom_id res chain seq x y z
N ASP A 1 3.63 7.86 22.19
CA ASP A 1 3.95 6.83 23.17
C ASP A 1 3.63 5.44 22.59
N PRO A 2 4.66 4.62 22.29
CA PRO A 2 4.46 3.28 21.73
C PRO A 2 3.61 2.36 22.62
N GLN A 3 3.55 2.59 23.93
CA GLN A 3 2.73 1.79 24.86
C GLN A 3 1.25 1.85 24.51
N THR A 4 0.78 2.91 23.87
CA THR A 4 -0.62 3.03 23.44
C THR A 4 -1.00 1.98 22.38
N LEU A 5 -0.03 1.43 21.63
CA LEU A 5 -0.25 0.38 20.64
C LEU A 5 -0.77 -0.92 21.30
N SER A 6 -0.41 -1.19 22.55
CA SER A 6 -0.84 -2.38 23.29
C SER A 6 -2.36 -2.47 23.50
N SER A 7 -3.05 -1.34 23.43
CA SER A 7 -4.52 -1.28 23.54
C SER A 7 -5.27 -1.49 22.22
N LEU A 8 -4.54 -1.54 21.09
CA LEU A 8 -5.16 -1.69 19.78
C LEU A 8 -5.57 -3.14 19.51
N PRO A 9 -6.76 -3.37 18.93
CA PRO A 9 -7.07 -4.66 18.34
C PRO A 9 -6.04 -5.05 17.28
N ALA A 10 -5.68 -6.33 17.20
CA ALA A 10 -4.64 -6.83 16.27
C ALA A 10 -4.87 -6.38 14.80
N ARG A 11 -6.13 -6.32 14.35
CA ARG A 11 -6.48 -5.82 13.00
C ARG A 11 -6.10 -4.35 12.80
N GLN A 12 -6.27 -3.51 13.83
CA GLN A 12 -5.91 -2.09 13.75
C GLN A 12 -4.40 -1.89 13.76
N LEU A 13 -3.67 -2.70 14.52
CA LEU A 13 -2.22 -2.69 14.49
C LEU A 13 -1.69 -3.06 13.10
N ARG A 14 -2.22 -4.14 12.49
CA ARG A 14 -1.87 -4.54 11.12
C ARG A 14 -2.17 -3.44 10.10
N THR A 15 -3.32 -2.76 10.26
CA THR A 15 -3.67 -1.57 9.45
C THR A 15 -2.58 -0.51 9.52
N GLY A 16 -2.08 -0.20 10.71
CA GLY A 16 -0.97 0.74 10.89
C GLY A 16 0.33 0.25 10.24
N LEU A 17 0.61 -1.05 10.28
CA LEU A 17 1.79 -1.64 9.65
C LEU A 17 1.81 -1.48 8.12
N ALA A 18 0.67 -1.41 7.46
CA ALA A 18 0.61 -1.11 6.02
C ALA A 18 1.30 0.23 5.70
N GLU A 19 1.04 1.26 6.52
CA GLU A 19 1.66 2.58 6.38
C GLU A 19 3.16 2.55 6.70
N VAL A 20 3.57 1.73 7.67
CA VAL A 20 4.98 1.53 8.01
C VAL A 20 5.73 0.87 6.86
N VAL A 21 5.18 -0.21 6.27
CA VAL A 21 5.76 -0.89 5.09
C VAL A 21 5.81 0.06 3.90
N LYS A 22 4.78 0.88 3.71
CA LYS A 22 4.78 1.92 2.66
C LYS A 22 5.93 2.91 2.87
N ALA A 23 6.11 3.43 4.08
CA ALA A 23 7.20 4.34 4.39
C ALA A 23 8.56 3.69 4.15
N ALA A 24 8.73 2.42 4.52
CA ALA A 24 9.95 1.65 4.28
C ALA A 24 10.25 1.49 2.78
N ALA A 25 9.24 1.19 1.96
CA ALA A 25 9.40 1.08 0.51
C ALA A 25 9.77 2.42 -0.13
N LEU A 26 9.21 3.52 0.37
CA LEU A 26 9.45 4.88 -0.14
C LEU A 26 10.80 5.48 0.31
N ASP A 27 11.27 5.16 1.52
CA ASP A 27 12.54 5.67 2.09
C ASP A 27 13.72 4.77 1.70
N GLY A 28 13.52 3.45 1.60
CA GLY A 28 14.52 2.46 1.18
C GLY A 28 15.70 2.27 2.13
N GLY A 29 15.68 2.89 3.31
CA GLY A 29 16.80 2.92 4.25
C GLY A 29 16.63 1.99 5.46
N GLU A 30 17.09 2.47 6.61
CA GLU A 30 17.10 1.73 7.89
C GLU A 30 15.74 1.13 8.26
N LEU A 31 14.63 1.81 7.98
CA LEU A 31 13.30 1.28 8.26
C LEU A 31 13.04 -0.03 7.49
N LEU A 32 13.43 -0.08 6.22
CA LEU A 32 13.31 -1.27 5.40
C LEU A 32 14.15 -2.42 5.96
N ASP A 33 15.37 -2.14 6.40
CA ASP A 33 16.27 -3.13 6.98
C ASP A 33 15.72 -3.69 8.31
N LEU A 34 15.18 -2.82 9.17
CA LEU A 34 14.53 -3.22 10.42
C LEU A 34 13.34 -4.16 10.17
N LEU A 35 12.47 -3.83 9.21
CA LEU A 35 11.32 -4.66 8.89
C LEU A 35 11.73 -6.00 8.27
N THR A 36 12.77 -6.00 7.45
CA THR A 36 13.31 -7.21 6.81
C THR A 36 13.97 -8.13 7.85
N GLY A 37 14.55 -7.56 8.90
CA GLY A 37 15.17 -8.31 10.02
C GLY A 37 14.17 -9.04 10.90
N GLY A 38 12.88 -8.74 10.82
CA GLY A 38 11.81 -9.50 11.47
C GLY A 38 10.55 -8.71 11.77
N MET A 39 9.49 -8.99 11.02
CA MET A 39 8.13 -8.49 11.31
C MET A 39 7.52 -9.20 12.53
N GLU A 40 7.86 -10.47 12.75
CA GLU A 40 7.31 -11.29 13.82
C GLU A 40 7.64 -10.73 15.22
N PRO A 41 8.88 -10.31 15.53
CA PRO A 41 9.18 -9.62 16.77
C PRO A 41 8.39 -8.31 16.97
N LEU A 42 8.08 -7.61 15.89
CA LEU A 42 7.26 -6.40 15.95
C LEU A 42 5.81 -6.71 16.35
N LEU A 43 5.23 -7.75 15.77
CA LEU A 43 3.86 -8.20 16.11
C LEU A 43 3.80 -8.78 17.53
N ALA A 44 4.80 -9.56 17.92
CA ALA A 44 4.92 -10.11 19.28
C ALA A 44 5.29 -9.03 20.32
N GLY A 45 6.03 -8.01 19.94
CA GLY A 45 6.54 -6.98 20.83
C GLY A 45 5.46 -6.08 21.46
N VAL A 46 4.29 -6.01 20.82
CA VAL A 46 3.13 -5.31 21.40
C VAL A 46 2.65 -6.03 22.68
N ASP A 47 2.69 -7.35 22.68
CA ASP A 47 2.26 -8.17 23.84
C ASP A 47 3.38 -8.34 24.89
N THR A 48 4.65 -8.21 24.52
CA THR A 48 5.81 -8.52 25.36
C THR A 48 6.57 -7.30 25.87
N GLY A 49 6.14 -6.08 25.49
CA GLY A 49 6.78 -4.84 26.00
C GLY A 49 8.15 -4.54 25.38
N VAL A 50 8.46 -5.04 24.18
CA VAL A 50 9.68 -4.69 23.44
C VAL A 50 9.50 -3.26 22.84
N ALA A 51 9.44 -2.27 23.71
CA ALA A 51 9.18 -0.87 23.37
C ALA A 51 10.22 -0.32 22.37
N GLY A 52 11.50 -0.66 22.54
CA GLY A 52 12.58 -0.04 21.77
C GLY A 52 12.52 -0.23 20.25
N VAL A 53 12.03 -1.38 19.75
CA VAL A 53 11.91 -1.61 18.30
C VAL A 53 10.78 -0.77 17.73
N TRP A 54 9.63 -0.71 18.44
CA TRP A 54 8.50 0.12 18.01
C TRP A 54 8.85 1.61 18.06
N GLU A 55 9.57 2.08 19.06
CA GLU A 55 10.05 3.48 19.12
C GLU A 55 10.84 3.84 17.85
N ARG A 56 11.78 2.96 17.46
CA ARG A 56 12.60 3.20 16.26
C ARG A 56 11.80 3.13 14.97
N VAL A 57 10.89 2.17 14.85
CA VAL A 57 9.99 2.04 13.68
C VAL A 57 9.10 3.28 13.53
N LEU A 58 8.51 3.76 14.63
CA LEU A 58 7.68 4.96 14.63
C LEU A 58 8.51 6.22 14.31
N GLU A 59 9.67 6.37 14.93
CA GLU A 59 10.59 7.49 14.67
C GLU A 59 10.94 7.59 13.18
N LEU A 60 11.36 6.47 12.58
CA LEU A 60 11.75 6.43 11.17
C LEU A 60 10.56 6.68 10.24
N SER A 61 9.40 6.05 10.52
CA SER A 61 8.20 6.21 9.68
C SER A 61 7.66 7.64 9.72
N ILE A 62 7.57 8.23 10.92
CA ILE A 62 7.12 9.60 11.11
C ILE A 62 8.15 10.57 10.53
N GLY A 63 9.44 10.31 10.76
CA GLY A 63 10.54 11.13 10.26
C GLY A 63 10.57 11.19 8.74
N TYR A 64 10.36 10.07 8.04
CA TYR A 64 10.22 10.07 6.59
C TYR A 64 9.08 10.96 6.12
N LYS A 65 7.88 10.75 6.69
CA LYS A 65 6.71 11.56 6.33
C LYS A 65 6.92 13.04 6.62
N ALA A 66 7.53 13.38 7.75
CA ALA A 66 7.83 14.76 8.12
C ALA A 66 8.76 15.42 7.08
N ARG A 67 9.87 14.76 6.70
CA ARG A 67 10.79 15.26 5.68
C ARG A 67 10.09 15.55 4.34
N VAL A 68 9.22 14.64 3.89
CA VAL A 68 8.49 14.83 2.63
C VAL A 68 7.49 15.99 2.72
N VAL A 69 6.80 16.13 3.86
CA VAL A 69 5.84 17.21 4.08
C VAL A 69 6.54 18.56 4.19
N GLU A 70 7.65 18.66 4.91
CA GLU A 70 8.45 19.87 5.06
C GLU A 70 9.03 20.33 3.70
N ALA A 71 9.46 19.39 2.86
CA ALA A 71 9.99 19.69 1.54
C ALA A 71 8.92 20.20 0.55
N ASP A 72 7.64 19.94 0.78
CA ASP A 72 6.51 20.40 -0.07
C ASP A 72 5.30 20.79 0.80
N GLU A 73 5.50 21.71 1.76
CA GLU A 73 4.49 22.11 2.74
C GLU A 73 3.15 22.57 2.08
N ARG A 74 3.26 23.27 0.95
CA ARG A 74 2.10 23.84 0.24
C ARG A 74 1.52 22.94 -0.86
N GLU A 75 2.02 21.73 -1.01
CA GLU A 75 1.63 20.80 -2.09
C GLU A 75 1.72 21.38 -3.50
N THR A 76 2.64 22.29 -3.73
CA THR A 76 2.81 22.96 -5.04
C THR A 76 3.81 22.23 -5.93
N GLY A 77 4.77 21.50 -5.32
CA GLY A 77 5.81 20.76 -6.02
C GLY A 77 5.41 19.37 -6.47
N GLY A 78 4.31 18.84 -5.96
CA GLY A 78 3.85 17.46 -6.21
C GLY A 78 4.69 16.39 -5.49
N LEU A 79 5.69 16.79 -4.69
CA LEU A 79 6.53 15.83 -3.95
C LEU A 79 5.71 15.00 -2.95
N ARG A 80 4.73 15.61 -2.28
CA ARG A 80 3.85 14.89 -1.34
C ARG A 80 3.02 13.80 -2.00
N MET A 81 2.85 13.83 -3.32
CA MET A 81 2.13 12.77 -4.04
C MET A 81 2.79 11.41 -3.86
N VAL A 82 4.10 11.33 -3.66
CA VAL A 82 4.81 10.06 -3.45
C VAL A 82 4.30 9.30 -2.22
N LEU A 83 3.77 10.00 -1.20
CA LEU A 83 3.18 9.37 -0.02
C LEU A 83 1.93 8.52 -0.33
N ASN A 84 1.39 8.63 -1.56
CA ASN A 84 0.21 7.90 -2.01
C ASN A 84 0.55 6.56 -2.69
N LEU A 85 1.71 5.97 -2.45
CA LEU A 85 2.00 4.60 -2.92
C LEU A 85 0.89 3.64 -2.45
N GLY A 86 0.26 2.94 -3.40
CA GLY A 86 -0.86 2.03 -3.13
C GLY A 86 -2.23 2.71 -2.96
N HIS A 87 -2.28 4.02 -2.72
CA HIS A 87 -3.55 4.71 -2.40
C HIS A 87 -4.49 4.84 -3.60
N THR A 88 -3.98 4.91 -4.83
CA THR A 88 -4.81 5.05 -6.04
C THR A 88 -5.83 3.90 -6.13
N VAL A 89 -5.38 2.66 -6.04
CA VAL A 89 -6.26 1.49 -6.03
C VAL A 89 -6.90 1.28 -4.66
N GLY A 90 -6.18 1.54 -3.57
CA GLY A 90 -6.68 1.40 -2.20
C GLY A 90 -7.95 2.21 -1.95
N HIS A 91 -7.96 3.51 -2.27
CA HIS A 91 -9.14 4.37 -2.11
C HIS A 91 -10.32 3.93 -3.00
N ALA A 92 -10.04 3.42 -4.20
CA ALA A 92 -11.08 2.87 -5.05
C ALA A 92 -11.72 1.64 -4.42
N LEU A 93 -10.93 0.72 -3.83
CA LEU A 93 -11.41 -0.45 -3.09
C LEU A 93 -12.23 -0.06 -1.85
N GLU A 94 -11.76 0.91 -1.07
CA GLU A 94 -12.51 1.43 0.08
C GLU A 94 -13.88 1.97 -0.35
N THR A 95 -13.91 2.75 -1.43
CA THR A 95 -15.14 3.32 -1.97
C THR A 95 -16.08 2.24 -2.51
N MET A 96 -15.56 1.26 -3.27
CA MET A 96 -16.36 0.14 -3.81
C MET A 96 -17.03 -0.66 -2.70
N THR A 97 -16.37 -0.81 -1.56
CA THR A 97 -16.86 -1.59 -0.42
C THR A 97 -17.56 -0.75 0.64
N GLY A 98 -17.78 0.54 0.36
CA GLY A 98 -18.45 1.48 1.26
C GLY A 98 -17.73 1.65 2.59
N TYR A 99 -16.39 1.52 2.62
CA TYR A 99 -15.53 1.64 3.80
C TYR A 99 -15.87 0.64 4.93
N ARG A 100 -16.46 -0.51 4.59
CA ARG A 100 -16.95 -1.49 5.57
C ARG A 100 -16.21 -2.82 5.55
N THR A 101 -15.72 -3.24 4.39
CA THR A 101 -15.09 -4.56 4.21
C THR A 101 -13.63 -4.53 4.61
N TYR A 102 -12.90 -3.56 4.10
CA TYR A 102 -11.47 -3.39 4.34
C TYR A 102 -11.21 -2.17 5.22
N THR A 103 -10.23 -2.29 6.10
CA THR A 103 -9.63 -1.12 6.74
C THR A 103 -8.77 -0.38 5.74
N HIS A 104 -8.44 0.87 6.03
CA HIS A 104 -7.57 1.68 5.16
C HIS A 104 -6.25 0.96 4.82
N GLY A 105 -5.53 0.47 5.83
CA GLY A 105 -4.26 -0.22 5.58
C GLY A 105 -4.41 -1.54 4.81
N GLU A 106 -5.50 -2.28 4.98
CA GLU A 106 -5.78 -3.47 4.16
C GLU A 106 -5.98 -3.08 2.68
N ALA A 107 -6.74 -2.03 2.40
CA ALA A 107 -6.95 -1.54 1.04
C ALA A 107 -5.66 -0.98 0.42
N VAL A 108 -4.88 -0.22 1.19
CA VAL A 108 -3.58 0.32 0.75
C VAL A 108 -2.57 -0.80 0.49
N ALA A 109 -2.56 -1.86 1.30
CA ALA A 109 -1.68 -3.02 1.08
C ALA A 109 -1.96 -3.70 -0.28
N MET A 110 -3.23 -3.97 -0.59
CA MET A 110 -3.63 -4.49 -1.90
C MET A 110 -3.25 -3.55 -3.04
N GLY A 111 -3.45 -2.24 -2.85
CA GLY A 111 -3.06 -1.22 -3.81
C GLY A 111 -1.54 -1.12 -3.98
N MET A 112 -0.74 -1.35 -2.93
CA MET A 112 0.72 -1.42 -3.03
C MET A 112 1.18 -2.58 -3.89
N VAL A 113 0.58 -3.76 -3.77
CA VAL A 113 0.92 -4.91 -4.62
C VAL A 113 0.71 -4.56 -6.10
N VAL A 114 -0.38 -3.88 -6.43
CA VAL A 114 -0.64 -3.40 -7.81
C VAL A 114 0.40 -2.38 -8.23
N ALA A 115 0.70 -1.38 -7.39
CA ALA A 115 1.68 -0.34 -7.69
C ALA A 115 3.10 -0.91 -7.88
N LEU A 116 3.50 -1.91 -7.10
CA LEU A 116 4.78 -2.59 -7.24
C LEU A 116 4.86 -3.39 -8.55
N ARG A 117 3.82 -4.12 -8.94
CA ARG A 117 3.77 -4.82 -10.22
C ARG A 117 3.81 -3.83 -11.39
N LEU A 118 3.09 -2.71 -11.32
CA LEU A 118 3.18 -1.63 -12.29
C LEU A 118 4.59 -1.03 -12.32
N SER A 119 5.23 -0.84 -11.16
CA SER A 119 6.61 -0.36 -11.07
C SER A 119 7.58 -1.28 -11.80
N ARG A 120 7.46 -2.59 -11.59
CA ARG A 120 8.27 -3.58 -12.31
C ARG A 120 8.12 -3.47 -13.83
N LEU A 121 6.89 -3.31 -14.32
CA LEU A 121 6.60 -3.27 -15.74
C LEU A 121 6.97 -1.93 -16.41
N TYR A 122 6.81 -0.81 -15.72
CA TYR A 122 6.90 0.53 -16.31
C TYR A 122 8.11 1.35 -15.87
N THR A 123 8.74 1.00 -14.74
CA THR A 123 9.91 1.73 -14.22
C THR A 123 11.14 0.85 -14.02
N GLY A 124 10.98 -0.47 -14.21
CA GLY A 124 12.10 -1.42 -14.10
C GLY A 124 12.45 -1.80 -12.65
N LEU A 125 11.52 -1.66 -11.70
CA LEU A 125 11.72 -2.15 -10.33
C LEU A 125 12.20 -3.60 -10.35
N PRO A 126 13.34 -3.94 -9.70
CA PRO A 126 13.81 -5.32 -9.62
C PRO A 126 12.80 -6.25 -8.96
N VAL A 127 12.67 -7.47 -9.48
CA VAL A 127 11.72 -8.47 -8.98
C VAL A 127 11.94 -8.78 -7.49
N GLU A 128 13.18 -8.85 -7.06
CA GLU A 128 13.56 -9.11 -5.67
C GLU A 128 13.09 -8.00 -4.73
N GLN A 129 13.01 -6.77 -5.23
CA GLN A 129 12.52 -5.63 -4.46
C GLN A 129 10.98 -5.61 -4.40
N GLU A 130 10.28 -5.97 -5.49
CA GLU A 130 8.84 -6.23 -5.47
C GLU A 130 8.52 -7.31 -4.43
N GLU A 131 9.17 -8.47 -4.52
CA GLU A 131 8.95 -9.61 -3.62
C GLU A 131 9.26 -9.27 -2.16
N LYS A 132 10.30 -8.48 -1.90
CA LYS A 132 10.64 -8.03 -0.55
C LYS A 132 9.48 -7.29 0.11
N VAL A 133 8.88 -6.31 -0.56
CA VAL A 133 7.76 -5.54 -0.01
C VAL A 133 6.51 -6.40 0.12
N VAL A 134 6.22 -7.25 -0.86
CA VAL A 134 5.09 -8.20 -0.80
C VAL A 134 5.23 -9.13 0.41
N THR A 135 6.44 -9.66 0.66
CA THR A 135 6.73 -10.50 1.83
C THR A 135 6.50 -9.75 3.14
N LEU A 136 6.90 -8.49 3.23
CA LEU A 136 6.63 -7.67 4.42
C LEU A 136 5.13 -7.46 4.68
N LEU A 137 4.35 -7.21 3.62
CA LEU A 137 2.89 -7.08 3.73
C LEU A 137 2.24 -8.40 4.20
N GLN A 138 2.70 -9.54 3.66
CA GLN A 138 2.25 -10.87 4.09
C GLN A 138 2.61 -11.15 5.55
N ALA A 139 3.85 -10.87 5.94
CA ALA A 139 4.33 -11.06 7.31
C ALA A 139 3.55 -10.18 8.31
N ALA A 140 3.12 -8.99 7.89
CA ALA A 140 2.22 -8.13 8.68
C ALA A 140 0.78 -8.67 8.77
N GLY A 141 0.45 -9.77 8.07
CA GLY A 141 -0.88 -10.36 8.03
C GLY A 141 -1.90 -9.52 7.28
N LEU A 142 -1.46 -8.74 6.30
CA LEU A 142 -2.30 -7.91 5.44
C LEU A 142 -2.77 -8.70 4.20
N PRO A 143 -4.00 -8.46 3.71
CA PRO A 143 -4.46 -9.07 2.47
C PRO A 143 -3.72 -8.47 1.27
N LEU A 144 -3.37 -9.33 0.31
CA LEU A 144 -2.71 -8.93 -0.93
C LEU A 144 -3.66 -8.88 -2.12
N VAL A 145 -4.79 -9.57 -1.98
CA VAL A 145 -5.86 -9.65 -2.98
C VAL A 145 -7.21 -9.43 -2.31
N PRO A 146 -8.21 -8.90 -3.00
CA PRO A 146 -9.56 -8.81 -2.47
C PRO A 146 -10.14 -10.19 -2.17
N ALA A 147 -10.85 -10.32 -1.04
CA ALA A 147 -11.50 -11.59 -0.65
C ALA A 147 -12.56 -12.06 -1.65
N CYS A 148 -13.24 -11.09 -2.29
CA CYS A 148 -14.20 -11.34 -3.37
C CYS A 148 -13.85 -10.38 -4.51
N TRP A 149 -13.52 -10.94 -5.68
CA TRP A 149 -13.21 -10.17 -6.89
C TRP A 149 -13.79 -10.90 -8.11
N GLU A 150 -14.61 -10.18 -8.85
CA GLU A 150 -15.14 -10.61 -10.13
C GLU A 150 -14.58 -9.71 -11.24
N PRO A 151 -13.56 -10.17 -11.99
CA PRO A 151 -12.73 -9.33 -12.85
C PRO A 151 -13.53 -8.41 -13.79
N GLU A 152 -14.57 -8.92 -14.43
CA GLU A 152 -15.34 -8.15 -15.40
C GLU A 152 -16.21 -7.06 -14.74
N THR A 153 -16.97 -7.44 -13.70
CA THR A 153 -17.92 -6.53 -13.05
C THR A 153 -17.22 -5.52 -12.16
N ASP A 154 -16.22 -5.98 -11.38
CA ASP A 154 -15.53 -5.12 -10.43
C ASP A 154 -14.53 -4.20 -11.11
N TRP A 155 -13.98 -4.61 -12.28
CA TRP A 155 -13.14 -3.75 -13.08
C TRP A 155 -13.87 -2.47 -13.50
N ASP A 156 -15.07 -2.56 -14.06
CA ASP A 156 -15.81 -1.40 -14.53
C ASP A 156 -16.11 -0.40 -13.40
N ARG A 157 -16.42 -0.93 -12.20
CA ARG A 157 -16.63 -0.10 -11.00
C ARG A 157 -15.34 0.56 -10.54
N LEU A 158 -14.24 -0.18 -10.50
CA LEU A 158 -12.92 0.32 -10.11
C LEU A 158 -12.46 1.40 -11.11
N ALA A 159 -12.52 1.13 -12.40
CA ALA A 159 -12.14 2.05 -13.45
C ALA A 159 -12.91 3.37 -13.39
N ALA A 160 -14.22 3.30 -13.14
CA ALA A 160 -15.04 4.50 -12.96
C ALA A 160 -14.60 5.34 -11.75
N LEU A 161 -14.11 4.73 -10.68
CA LEU A 161 -13.59 5.42 -9.50
C LEU A 161 -12.20 6.01 -9.76
N LEU A 162 -11.32 5.27 -10.43
CA LEU A 162 -9.98 5.75 -10.81
C LEU A 162 -10.05 6.98 -11.70
N LEU A 163 -11.04 7.05 -12.61
CA LEU A 163 -11.25 8.20 -13.50
C LEU A 163 -11.90 9.40 -12.83
N ARG A 164 -12.49 9.29 -11.66
CA ARG A 164 -13.09 10.40 -10.91
C ARG A 164 -12.06 11.36 -10.31
N ASP A 165 -10.83 10.93 -10.15
CA ASP A 165 -9.78 11.83 -9.68
C ASP A 165 -9.54 12.94 -10.72
N LYS A 166 -9.69 14.19 -10.30
CA LYS A 166 -9.66 15.41 -11.14
C LYS A 166 -8.35 15.63 -11.92
N LYS A 167 -7.35 14.79 -11.71
CA LYS A 167 -6.04 14.84 -12.38
C LYS A 167 -5.94 13.94 -13.61
N VAL A 168 -7.03 13.27 -13.98
CA VAL A 168 -7.08 12.39 -15.16
C VAL A 168 -7.07 13.20 -16.45
N ARG A 169 -6.05 13.02 -17.26
CA ARG A 169 -6.01 13.51 -18.64
C ARG A 169 -6.10 12.33 -19.59
N ALA A 170 -7.06 12.38 -20.53
CA ALA A 170 -7.16 11.44 -21.67
C ALA A 170 -7.16 9.93 -21.33
N GLY A 171 -7.77 9.52 -20.21
CA GLY A 171 -7.85 8.09 -19.85
C GLY A 171 -6.61 7.55 -19.14
N GLU A 172 -5.71 8.39 -18.68
CA GLU A 172 -4.56 8.05 -17.87
C GLU A 172 -4.80 8.38 -16.39
N VAL A 173 -4.26 7.56 -15.50
CA VAL A 173 -4.33 7.74 -14.05
C VAL A 173 -2.93 7.87 -13.49
N ASN A 174 -2.71 8.84 -12.61
CA ASN A 174 -1.42 9.01 -11.95
C ASN A 174 -1.22 7.92 -10.88
N PHE A 175 -0.11 7.22 -11.01
CA PHE A 175 0.36 6.25 -10.02
C PHE A 175 1.67 6.72 -9.38
N VAL A 176 1.80 6.45 -8.10
CA VAL A 176 3.12 6.44 -7.46
C VAL A 176 3.75 5.08 -7.74
N LEU A 177 4.90 5.12 -8.37
CA LEU A 177 5.70 3.95 -8.74
C LEU A 177 7.09 4.06 -8.11
N LEU A 178 7.85 2.97 -8.15
CA LEU A 178 9.23 2.91 -7.67
C LEU A 178 10.15 2.49 -8.82
N ARG A 179 11.29 3.18 -9.00
CA ARG A 179 12.39 2.66 -9.85
C ARG A 179 13.21 1.62 -9.10
N GLU A 180 13.42 1.89 -7.83
CA GLU A 180 13.99 1.01 -6.82
C GLU A 180 13.42 1.42 -5.47
N LEU A 181 13.59 0.61 -4.43
CA LEU A 181 13.18 0.99 -3.08
C LEU A 181 13.94 2.26 -2.66
N GLY A 182 13.20 3.26 -2.17
CA GLY A 182 13.74 4.59 -1.86
C GLY A 182 13.72 5.59 -3.03
N ALA A 183 13.33 5.18 -4.24
CA ALA A 183 13.28 6.06 -5.42
C ALA A 183 11.87 6.16 -6.03
N PRO A 184 10.91 6.79 -5.31
CA PRO A 184 9.55 6.97 -5.80
C PRO A 184 9.45 8.03 -6.89
N LEU A 185 8.50 7.84 -7.79
CA LEU A 185 8.10 8.82 -8.80
C LEU A 185 6.60 8.76 -9.05
N VAL A 186 6.05 9.83 -9.61
CA VAL A 186 4.66 9.87 -10.07
C VAL A 186 4.64 9.75 -11.59
N GLN A 187 3.87 8.79 -12.11
CA GLN A 187 3.77 8.54 -13.54
C GLN A 187 2.32 8.33 -13.95
N PRO A 188 1.83 9.00 -15.01
CA PRO A 188 0.54 8.68 -15.61
C PRO A 188 0.63 7.33 -16.33
N LEU A 189 -0.37 6.48 -16.12
CA LEU A 189 -0.50 5.18 -16.78
C LEU A 189 -1.89 5.04 -17.41
N PRO A 190 -1.99 4.41 -18.60
CA PRO A 190 -3.28 4.13 -19.19
C PRO A 190 -4.05 3.10 -18.35
N LEU A 191 -5.37 3.26 -18.25
CA LEU A 191 -6.22 2.32 -17.52
C LEU A 191 -6.06 0.87 -17.97
N GLU A 192 -5.77 0.63 -19.24
CA GLU A 192 -5.56 -0.72 -19.77
C GLU A 192 -4.36 -1.41 -19.11
N ALA A 193 -3.29 -0.68 -18.80
CA ALA A 193 -2.15 -1.20 -18.06
C ALA A 193 -2.54 -1.66 -16.65
N VAL A 194 -3.39 -0.88 -15.99
CA VAL A 194 -3.91 -1.22 -14.65
C VAL A 194 -4.80 -2.45 -14.73
N LYS A 195 -5.68 -2.53 -15.74
CA LYS A 195 -6.56 -3.68 -15.99
C LYS A 195 -5.76 -4.97 -16.15
N GLN A 196 -4.74 -4.96 -16.99
CA GLN A 196 -3.90 -6.14 -17.24
C GLN A 196 -3.23 -6.63 -15.95
N VAL A 197 -2.67 -5.72 -15.15
CA VAL A 197 -2.05 -6.07 -13.86
C VAL A 197 -3.07 -6.63 -12.87
N LEU A 198 -4.26 -6.06 -12.79
CA LEU A 198 -5.31 -6.56 -11.90
C LEU A 198 -5.80 -7.95 -12.32
N HIS A 199 -5.96 -8.23 -13.62
CA HIS A 199 -6.33 -9.55 -14.09
C HIS A 199 -5.26 -10.61 -13.79
N GLU A 200 -3.97 -10.22 -13.79
CA GLU A 200 -2.87 -11.09 -13.39
C GLU A 200 -2.86 -11.37 -11.89
N LEU A 201 -2.97 -10.31 -11.07
CA LEU A 201 -2.82 -10.39 -9.63
C LEU A 201 -4.09 -10.87 -8.90
N TRP A 202 -5.25 -10.52 -9.42
CA TRP A 202 -6.55 -10.80 -8.80
C TRP A 202 -7.40 -11.69 -9.73
N PRO A 203 -7.09 -12.98 -9.84
CA PRO A 203 -7.91 -13.90 -10.60
C PRO A 203 -9.32 -13.98 -9.98
N ALA A 204 -10.31 -14.38 -10.78
CA ALA A 204 -11.66 -14.57 -10.29
C ALA A 204 -11.64 -15.45 -9.03
N THR A 205 -12.10 -14.91 -7.91
CA THR A 205 -12.32 -15.70 -6.71
C THR A 205 -13.66 -16.42 -6.87
N ALA A 206 -13.68 -17.73 -6.72
CA ALA A 206 -14.95 -18.48 -6.69
C ALA A 206 -15.84 -17.83 -5.62
N SER A 207 -16.98 -17.28 -6.02
CA SER A 207 -17.97 -16.77 -5.09
C SER A 207 -18.28 -17.87 -4.09
N PRO A 208 -18.19 -17.63 -2.75
CA PRO A 208 -18.80 -18.55 -1.83
C PRO A 208 -20.28 -18.56 -2.21
N GLU A 209 -20.77 -19.74 -2.61
CA GLU A 209 -22.17 -19.97 -2.98
C GLU A 209 -23.07 -19.14 -2.05
N ARG A 210 -23.91 -18.33 -2.65
CA ARG A 210 -24.99 -17.66 -1.92
C ARG A 210 -25.85 -18.77 -1.30
N ARG A 211 -25.50 -19.13 -0.06
CA ARG A 211 -26.39 -19.97 0.73
C ARG A 211 -27.64 -19.13 1.00
N GLY A 212 -28.72 -19.56 0.30
CA GLY A 212 -30.06 -19.01 0.38
C GLY A 212 -30.66 -19.09 1.79
#